data_bf7145cf0be08badbea9f8f964c9de48
#
_entry.id   bf7145cf0be08badbea9f8f964c9de48
#
_cell.length_a   1.000
_cell.length_b   1.000
_cell.length_c   1.000
_cell.angle_alpha   90.00
_cell.angle_beta   90.00
_cell.angle_gamma   90.00
#
_symmetry.space_group_name_H-M   'P 1'
#
loop_
_entity.id
_entity.type
_entity.pdbx_description
1 polymer ?
#
loop_
_entity_poly.entity_id
_entity_poly.type
_entity_poly.pdbx_seq_one_letter_code
_entity_poly.pdbx_strand_id
1 'polypeptide(L)'
;LPDAYNTVVGERGYKLSGGEKQRIAIARVILKDPRILILDEATSALDTHSERLIQAALDPLMRDRTTLAIAHRLSTILAADIILVVERGRIVERGTHDQLLAQGGLYSRLYREQFAASRGAGTDQEIVPPALPL
;
A
#
# COMPACT_ATOMS: atom_id res chain seq x y z
N LEU A 1 -15.90 -11.94 -14.67
CA LEU A 1 -15.81 -13.36 -15.05
C LEU A 1 -16.96 -13.70 -16.00
N PRO A 2 -16.74 -14.49 -17.07
CA PRO A 2 -17.73 -14.66 -18.13
C PRO A 2 -19.05 -15.27 -17.64
N ASP A 3 -19.02 -16.25 -16.76
CA ASP A 3 -20.20 -16.93 -16.21
C ASP A 3 -20.52 -16.52 -14.77
N ALA A 4 -20.15 -15.29 -14.39
CA ALA A 4 -20.34 -14.76 -13.04
C ALA A 4 -19.86 -15.77 -11.97
N TYR A 5 -20.76 -16.17 -11.02
CA TYR A 5 -20.42 -17.12 -9.96
C TYR A 5 -20.23 -18.56 -10.43
N ASN A 6 -20.71 -18.91 -11.63
CA ASN A 6 -20.59 -20.26 -12.20
C ASN A 6 -19.32 -20.45 -13.04
N THR A 7 -18.46 -19.42 -13.11
CA THR A 7 -17.21 -19.49 -13.87
C THR A 7 -16.28 -20.56 -13.30
N VAL A 8 -15.87 -21.53 -14.15
CA VAL A 8 -14.88 -22.54 -13.78
C VAL A 8 -13.50 -21.94 -13.76
N VAL A 9 -12.94 -21.70 -12.59
CA VAL A 9 -11.63 -21.05 -12.39
C VAL A 9 -10.44 -22.01 -12.43
N GLY A 10 -10.70 -23.32 -12.47
CA GLY A 10 -9.69 -24.36 -12.45
C GLY A 10 -9.05 -24.59 -11.08
N GLU A 11 -8.19 -25.61 -10.98
CA GLU A 11 -7.49 -25.91 -9.73
C GLU A 11 -6.61 -24.73 -9.34
N ARG A 12 -6.69 -24.31 -8.04
CA ARG A 12 -5.99 -23.15 -7.49
C ARG A 12 -6.22 -21.84 -8.26
N GLY A 13 -7.31 -21.73 -9.06
CA GLY A 13 -7.62 -20.53 -9.82
C GLY A 13 -6.61 -20.20 -10.91
N TYR A 14 -6.00 -21.19 -11.57
CA TYR A 14 -4.97 -20.96 -12.59
C TYR A 14 -5.48 -20.15 -13.80
N LYS A 15 -6.80 -20.17 -14.07
CA LYS A 15 -7.44 -19.40 -15.14
C LYS A 15 -7.65 -17.93 -14.78
N LEU A 16 -7.36 -17.53 -13.56
CA LEU A 16 -7.50 -16.14 -13.10
C LEU A 16 -6.19 -15.39 -13.25
N SER A 17 -6.28 -14.13 -13.67
CA SER A 17 -5.16 -13.19 -13.59
C SER A 17 -4.77 -12.92 -12.13
N GLY A 18 -3.55 -12.40 -11.91
CA GLY A 18 -3.10 -12.02 -10.57
C GLY A 18 -4.06 -11.04 -9.88
N GLY A 19 -4.55 -10.03 -10.62
CA GLY A 19 -5.50 -9.06 -10.10
C GLY A 19 -6.88 -9.65 -9.76
N GLU A 20 -7.36 -10.63 -10.54
CA GLU A 20 -8.62 -11.33 -10.24
C GLU A 20 -8.50 -12.18 -8.98
N LYS A 21 -7.39 -12.92 -8.83
CA LYS A 21 -7.11 -13.70 -7.61
C LYS A 21 -7.10 -12.79 -6.38
N GLN A 22 -6.47 -11.63 -6.48
CA GLN A 22 -6.37 -10.69 -5.36
C GLN A 22 -7.74 -10.07 -5.02
N ARG A 23 -8.56 -9.71 -6.02
CA ARG A 23 -9.94 -9.23 -5.78
C ARG A 23 -10.82 -10.28 -5.10
N ILE A 24 -10.70 -11.55 -5.49
CA ILE A 24 -11.42 -12.66 -4.83
C ILE A 24 -10.93 -12.82 -3.38
N ALA A 25 -9.62 -12.73 -3.14
CA ALA A 25 -9.08 -12.77 -1.78
C ALA A 25 -9.64 -11.64 -0.90
N ILE A 26 -9.72 -10.41 -1.43
CA ILE A 26 -10.32 -9.26 -0.74
C ILE A 26 -11.80 -9.50 -0.45
N ALA A 27 -12.57 -9.99 -1.44
CA ALA A 27 -13.99 -10.30 -1.25
C ALA A 27 -14.20 -11.34 -0.12
N ARG A 28 -13.33 -12.34 -0.02
CA ARG A 28 -13.35 -13.31 1.09
C ARG A 28 -13.07 -12.67 2.44
N VAL A 29 -12.16 -11.70 2.50
CA VAL A 29 -11.88 -10.94 3.72
C VAL A 29 -13.06 -10.08 4.13
N ILE A 30 -13.73 -9.42 3.17
CA ILE A 30 -14.95 -8.64 3.42
C ILE A 30 -16.02 -9.50 4.07
N LEU A 31 -16.28 -10.67 3.50
CA LEU A 31 -17.28 -11.61 4.02
C LEU A 31 -16.94 -12.14 5.42
N LYS A 32 -15.66 -12.31 5.71
CA LYS A 32 -15.19 -12.83 7.00
C LYS A 32 -15.20 -11.79 8.10
N ASP A 33 -15.15 -10.52 7.75
CA ASP A 33 -15.17 -9.37 8.65
C ASP A 33 -14.19 -9.45 9.85
N PRO A 34 -12.89 -9.68 9.63
CA PRO A 34 -11.93 -9.86 10.71
C PRO A 34 -11.62 -8.55 11.43
N ARG A 35 -11.30 -8.60 12.72
CA ARG A 35 -10.85 -7.42 13.49
C ARG A 35 -9.40 -7.03 13.23
N ILE A 36 -8.58 -7.96 12.79
CA ILE A 36 -7.16 -7.77 12.48
C ILE A 36 -6.93 -8.14 11.03
N LEU A 37 -6.32 -7.23 10.28
CA LEU A 37 -5.89 -7.44 8.90
C LEU A 37 -4.38 -7.56 8.84
N ILE A 38 -3.89 -8.53 8.08
CA ILE A 38 -2.47 -8.62 7.72
C ILE A 38 -2.39 -8.50 6.21
N LEU A 39 -1.73 -7.45 5.74
CA LEU A 39 -1.55 -7.14 4.32
C LEU A 39 -0.09 -7.31 3.94
N ASP A 40 0.16 -8.22 3.02
CA ASP A 40 1.43 -8.32 2.32
C ASP A 40 1.24 -7.67 0.94
N GLU A 41 1.74 -6.43 0.81
CA GLU A 41 1.54 -5.62 -0.40
C GLU A 41 2.43 -6.07 -1.58
N ALA A 42 2.80 -7.31 -1.70
CA ALA A 42 3.55 -7.84 -2.84
C ALA A 42 2.74 -7.74 -4.16
N THR A 43 2.39 -6.50 -4.54
CA THR A 43 1.58 -6.18 -5.73
C THR A 43 2.43 -5.83 -6.95
N SER A 44 3.71 -6.09 -6.94
CA SER A 44 4.67 -5.68 -7.98
C SER A 44 4.43 -6.23 -9.40
N ALA A 45 3.37 -7.03 -9.59
CA ALA A 45 3.03 -7.65 -10.87
C ALA A 45 1.67 -7.22 -11.46
N LEU A 46 1.00 -6.21 -10.87
CA LEU A 46 -0.30 -5.75 -11.35
C LEU A 46 -0.16 -4.50 -12.24
N ASP A 47 -1.04 -4.41 -13.25
CA ASP A 47 -1.20 -3.18 -14.00
C ASP A 47 -1.80 -2.06 -13.12
N THR A 48 -1.49 -0.81 -13.44
CA THR A 48 -1.89 0.38 -12.67
C THR A 48 -3.41 0.46 -12.44
N HIS A 49 -4.22 0.00 -13.39
CA HIS A 49 -5.68 0.02 -13.27
C HIS A 49 -6.17 -0.99 -12.22
N SER A 50 -5.72 -2.24 -12.30
CA SER A 50 -6.04 -3.29 -11.32
C SER A 50 -5.56 -2.90 -9.92
N GLU A 51 -4.41 -2.26 -9.83
CA GLU A 51 -3.83 -1.77 -8.60
C GLU A 51 -4.72 -0.71 -7.90
N ARG A 52 -5.23 0.27 -8.67
CA ARG A 52 -6.16 1.29 -8.15
C ARG A 52 -7.48 0.69 -7.64
N LEU A 53 -8.03 -0.28 -8.36
CA LEU A 53 -9.26 -0.96 -7.96
C LEU A 53 -9.07 -1.73 -6.64
N ILE A 54 -7.92 -2.39 -6.48
CA ILE A 54 -7.58 -3.11 -5.26
C ILE A 54 -7.41 -2.15 -4.10
N GLN A 55 -6.70 -1.04 -4.28
CA GLN A 55 -6.52 -0.04 -3.25
C GLN A 55 -7.86 0.55 -2.80
N ALA A 56 -8.73 0.92 -3.74
CA ALA A 56 -10.08 1.42 -3.44
C ALA A 56 -10.93 0.41 -2.65
N ALA A 57 -10.71 -0.89 -2.84
CA ALA A 57 -11.38 -1.93 -2.06
C ALA A 57 -10.76 -2.14 -0.67
N LEU A 58 -9.44 -1.92 -0.52
CA LEU A 58 -8.73 -2.10 0.75
C LEU A 58 -8.95 -0.92 1.72
N ASP A 59 -9.01 0.31 1.21
CA ASP A 59 -9.14 1.51 2.05
C ASP A 59 -10.32 1.46 3.04
N PRO A 60 -11.56 1.10 2.64
CA PRO A 60 -12.66 0.95 3.58
C PRO A 60 -12.49 -0.24 4.53
N LEU A 61 -11.75 -1.29 4.11
CA LEU A 61 -11.49 -2.45 4.96
C LEU A 61 -10.49 -2.15 6.08
N MET A 62 -9.57 -1.23 5.87
CA MET A 62 -8.57 -0.83 6.87
C MET A 62 -9.16 0.09 7.93
N ARG A 63 -10.25 0.80 7.64
CA ARG A 63 -10.93 1.68 8.60
C ARG A 63 -11.48 0.88 9.76
N ASP A 64 -11.36 1.42 10.96
CA ASP A 64 -11.89 0.84 12.20
C ASP A 64 -11.33 -0.56 12.55
N ARG A 65 -10.16 -0.92 12.01
CA ARG A 65 -9.50 -2.21 12.26
C ARG A 65 -8.03 -2.05 12.54
N THR A 66 -7.50 -2.99 13.30
CA THR A 66 -6.05 -3.09 13.44
C THR A 66 -5.47 -3.70 12.17
N THR A 67 -4.66 -2.93 11.45
CA THR A 67 -4.02 -3.37 10.21
C THR A 67 -2.52 -3.44 10.38
N LEU A 68 -1.93 -4.59 10.09
CA LEU A 68 -0.49 -4.77 9.96
C LEU A 68 -0.17 -4.92 8.47
N ALA A 69 0.59 -3.99 7.90
CA ALA A 69 0.94 -4.01 6.49
C ALA A 69 2.46 -4.04 6.30
N ILE A 70 2.91 -4.86 5.35
CA ILE A 70 4.27 -4.73 4.79
C ILE A 70 4.16 -3.70 3.67
N ALA A 71 4.64 -2.49 3.95
CA ALA A 71 4.43 -1.36 3.06
C ALA A 71 5.52 -1.28 1.98
N HIS A 72 5.09 -1.31 0.73
CA HIS A 72 5.91 -1.05 -0.45
C HIS A 72 5.52 0.26 -1.15
N ARG A 73 4.49 0.94 -0.65
CA ARG A 73 3.98 2.20 -1.19
C ARG A 73 4.14 3.34 -0.19
N LEU A 74 4.48 4.49 -0.72
CA LEU A 74 4.61 5.69 0.09
C LEU A 74 3.29 6.06 0.78
N SER A 75 2.15 5.92 0.10
CA SER A 75 0.83 6.23 0.66
C SER A 75 0.50 5.40 1.89
N THR A 76 0.81 4.12 1.89
CA THR A 76 0.63 3.23 3.05
C THR A 76 1.51 3.65 4.22
N ILE A 77 2.76 4.02 3.95
CA ILE A 77 3.71 4.48 4.97
C ILE A 77 3.23 5.79 5.60
N LEU A 78 2.79 6.75 4.78
CA LEU A 78 2.33 8.06 5.25
C LEU A 78 1.01 7.99 6.04
N ALA A 79 0.16 7.02 5.72
CA ALA A 79 -1.13 6.80 6.41
C ALA A 79 -1.02 5.95 7.68
N ALA A 80 0.15 5.38 7.97
CA ALA A 80 0.34 4.52 9.14
C ALA A 80 0.37 5.32 10.45
N ASP A 81 -0.38 4.87 11.45
CA ASP A 81 -0.32 5.42 12.80
C ASP A 81 1.04 5.17 13.47
N ILE A 82 1.64 4.03 13.17
CA ILE A 82 2.97 3.66 13.64
C ILE A 82 3.71 2.85 12.57
N ILE A 83 4.97 3.16 12.39
CA ILE A 83 5.90 2.45 11.50
C ILE A 83 6.90 1.67 12.36
N LEU A 84 7.09 0.42 12.03
CA LEU A 84 8.08 -0.46 12.65
C LEU A 84 9.17 -0.77 11.63
N VAL A 85 10.40 -0.39 11.93
CA VAL A 85 11.56 -0.71 11.10
C VAL A 85 12.20 -1.98 11.62
N VAL A 86 12.26 -3.01 10.77
CA VAL A 86 12.79 -4.32 11.13
C VAL A 86 14.13 -4.55 10.45
N GLU A 87 15.16 -4.85 11.23
CA GLU A 87 16.48 -5.26 10.76
C GLU A 87 16.91 -6.54 11.45
N ARG A 88 17.30 -7.55 10.67
CA ARG A 88 17.76 -8.86 11.17
C ARG A 88 16.81 -9.50 12.20
N GLY A 89 15.49 -9.40 11.92
CA GLY A 89 14.45 -9.98 12.77
C GLY A 89 14.15 -9.20 14.06
N ARG A 90 14.67 -7.98 14.21
CA ARG A 90 14.44 -7.11 15.38
C ARG A 90 13.86 -5.77 14.95
N ILE A 91 12.97 -5.23 15.76
CA ILE A 91 12.50 -3.84 15.59
C ILE A 91 13.61 -2.93 16.10
N VAL A 92 14.20 -2.15 15.20
CA VAL A 92 15.30 -1.21 15.48
C VAL A 92 14.84 0.23 15.62
N GLU A 93 13.75 0.60 14.95
CA GLU A 93 13.13 1.92 15.06
C GLU A 93 11.61 1.79 15.06
N ARG A 94 10.92 2.72 15.73
CA ARG A 94 9.47 2.81 15.72
C ARG A 94 9.03 4.28 15.86
N GLY A 95 7.95 4.64 15.19
CA GLY A 95 7.38 5.98 15.28
C GLY A 95 6.50 6.32 14.08
N THR A 96 6.08 7.56 13.99
CA THR A 96 5.42 8.09 12.79
C THR A 96 6.44 8.41 11.70
N HIS A 97 5.97 8.65 10.48
CA HIS A 97 6.82 9.08 9.36
C HIS A 97 7.73 10.26 9.74
N ASP A 98 7.14 11.33 10.28
CA ASP A 98 7.87 12.55 10.60
C ASP A 98 8.89 12.34 11.73
N GLN A 99 8.53 11.57 12.76
CA GLN A 99 9.42 11.23 13.86
C GLN A 99 10.65 10.46 13.36
N LEU A 100 10.44 9.46 12.52
CA LEU A 100 11.51 8.62 12.00
C LEU A 100 12.41 9.36 10.99
N LEU A 101 11.84 10.27 10.20
CA LEU A 101 12.65 11.16 9.35
C LEU A 101 13.53 12.10 10.18
N ALA A 102 12.97 12.69 11.24
CA ALA A 102 13.71 13.59 12.15
C ALA A 102 14.85 12.88 12.89
N GLN A 103 14.69 11.59 13.21
CA GLN A 103 15.73 10.77 13.84
C GLN A 103 16.95 10.55 12.93
N GLY A 104 16.78 10.63 11.59
CA GLY A 104 17.86 10.44 10.63
C GLY A 104 18.48 9.04 10.60
N GLY A 105 17.77 8.03 11.11
CA GLY A 105 18.24 6.65 11.25
C GLY A 105 18.07 5.80 9.99
N LEU A 106 17.89 4.49 10.19
CA LEU A 106 17.72 3.50 9.11
C LEU A 106 16.51 3.81 8.24
N TYR A 107 15.36 4.18 8.87
CA TYR A 107 14.15 4.58 8.15
C TYR A 107 14.42 5.73 7.19
N SER A 108 15.05 6.79 7.65
CA SER A 108 15.34 7.99 6.84
C SER A 108 16.20 7.66 5.63
N ARG A 109 17.17 6.75 5.78
CA ARG A 109 18.03 6.27 4.68
C ARG A 109 17.20 5.47 3.68
N LEU A 110 16.45 4.45 4.12
CA LEU A 110 15.59 3.63 3.26
C LEU A 110 14.55 4.47 2.51
N TYR A 111 13.95 5.44 3.19
CA TYR A 111 13.00 6.36 2.58
C TYR A 111 13.63 7.16 1.43
N ARG A 112 14.81 7.70 1.63
CA ARG A 112 15.53 8.45 0.58
C ARG A 112 15.93 7.57 -0.60
N GLU A 113 16.41 6.36 -0.35
CA GLU A 113 16.78 5.42 -1.39
C GLU A 113 15.58 4.98 -2.23
N GLN A 114 14.44 4.72 -1.60
CA GLN A 114 13.28 4.13 -2.25
C GLN A 114 12.36 5.16 -2.91
N PHE A 115 12.22 6.36 -2.31
CA PHE A 115 11.21 7.35 -2.73
C PHE A 115 11.80 8.68 -3.21
N ALA A 116 13.04 9.04 -2.87
CA ALA A 116 13.67 10.25 -3.40
C ALA A 116 14.02 10.09 -4.89
N ALA A 117 14.39 8.89 -5.33
CA ALA A 117 14.64 8.59 -6.74
C ALA A 117 13.37 8.74 -7.62
N SER A 118 12.19 8.53 -7.05
CA SER A 118 10.91 8.67 -7.76
C SER A 118 10.47 10.13 -7.98
N ARG A 119 11.04 11.09 -7.25
CA ARG A 119 10.78 12.53 -7.45
C ARG A 119 11.63 13.16 -8.57
N GLY A 120 12.69 12.52 -9.00
CA GLY A 120 13.58 13.00 -10.07
C GLY A 120 13.09 12.73 -11.49
N ALA A 121 11.98 11.98 -11.68
CA ALA A 121 11.48 11.60 -13.01
C ALA A 121 10.14 12.24 -13.40
N GLY A 122 9.65 13.23 -12.66
CA GLY A 122 8.36 13.88 -12.90
C GLY A 122 8.43 15.39 -12.76
N THR A 123 8.61 16.05 -13.89
CA THR A 123 8.21 17.42 -14.29
C THR A 123 8.15 18.51 -13.20
N ASP A 124 9.01 19.52 -13.40
CA ASP A 124 8.83 20.91 -12.98
C ASP A 124 7.36 21.37 -13.24
N GLN A 125 6.55 21.40 -12.19
CA GLN A 125 5.43 22.32 -12.13
C GLN A 125 5.81 23.38 -11.11
N GLU A 126 6.26 24.49 -11.66
CA GLU A 126 6.45 25.78 -11.06
C GLU A 126 5.19 26.16 -10.25
N ILE A 127 5.32 26.10 -8.93
CA ILE A 127 4.30 26.63 -8.02
C ILE A 127 4.45 28.14 -8.03
N VAL A 128 3.65 28.81 -8.87
CA VAL A 128 3.47 30.27 -8.81
C VAL A 128 2.70 30.57 -7.53
N PRO A 129 3.24 31.34 -6.59
CA PRO A 129 2.50 31.76 -5.40
C PRO A 129 1.40 32.74 -5.81
N PRO A 130 0.20 32.66 -5.19
CA PRO A 130 -0.85 33.63 -5.47
C PRO A 130 -0.42 35.03 -5.06
N ALA A 131 -0.61 35.99 -5.99
CA ALA A 131 -0.36 37.41 -5.75
C ALA A 131 -1.28 37.89 -4.62
N LEU A 132 -0.70 38.56 -3.63
CA LEU A 132 -1.41 39.27 -2.57
C LEU A 132 -2.13 40.47 -3.21
N PRO A 133 -3.41 40.70 -2.91
CA PRO A 133 -4.09 41.94 -3.33
C PRO A 133 -3.58 43.13 -2.51
N LEU A 134 -3.38 44.23 -3.20
CA LEU A 134 -3.10 45.57 -2.66
C LEU A 134 -4.28 46.08 -1.83
#